data_986911c8a4054a0c88356973ead4e995
#
_entry.id   986911c8a4054a0c88356973ead4e995
#
_cell.length_a   1.000
_cell.length_b   1.000
_cell.length_c   1.000
_cell.angle_alpha   90.00
_cell.angle_beta   90.00
_cell.angle_gamma   90.00
#
_symmetry.space_group_name_H-M   'P 1'
#
loop_
_entity.id
_entity.type
_entity.pdbx_description
1 polymer ?
#
loop_
_entity_poly.entity_id
_entity_poly.type
_entity_poly.pdbx_seq_one_letter_code
_entity_poly.pdbx_strand_id
1 'polypeptide(L)'
;PGIIVGSTLAFYLTLWLTQTPINTAQNLGLLFGDFPKGGLWQPLHWSMLAQVQWAIIFSQVDKIATVVLLSVIALLLNVSGIELAARQDIDLNRELQSAGMANVIVGLGGGIVGFHALGLSVLSCAKINAKSRLVGVLAASICVVTLLLGDTLVTLFPKPVLGGVALFLGLSFLVEWVYDAWFKLPKTDYGIVILILFVIATVGFLQGVGLGIAVAIALFLIKASRVNVARHTLSGATHQSHTARSLPQSRILQEEGEQIYILDLQGFLFFGTANTLLNRIQARLNNATLVPLKYVVLNFQAVNGLDSSAVLSFVRLKQLLQQQEIKLVLTHLSPTIRTQLKRGGCLLPDDQVCQVFPDLDRGLEWCENDLLGVIPLRRARSLPLLMQLNNFFGDRDQAAEFFGYLDEWDAEAGDVVFQPGQTAAALYLIEVGQVTVFLSEHQEARQPGQAHRIQTLGAGHVVGELDFFRHTAHQTSAMVDAPSTLYRLSIESFERMQQDHPEVAAAFQSAVIQIMGDRLTYAYKEIADLLRS
;
A
#
# COMPACT_ATOMS: atom_id res chain seq x y z
N PRO A 1 28.24 -37.16 14.95
CA PRO A 1 29.17 -37.63 15.99
C PRO A 1 29.94 -38.87 15.56
N GLY A 2 29.28 -39.89 14.99
CA GLY A 2 29.95 -41.15 14.60
C GLY A 2 31.12 -41.00 13.62
N ILE A 3 31.00 -40.06 12.66
CA ILE A 3 32.07 -39.78 11.68
C ILE A 3 33.31 -39.18 12.38
N ILE A 4 33.13 -38.28 13.33
CA ILE A 4 34.23 -37.64 14.06
C ILE A 4 34.96 -38.69 14.93
N VAL A 5 34.19 -39.51 15.64
CA VAL A 5 34.75 -40.62 16.43
C VAL A 5 35.45 -41.63 15.54
N GLY A 6 34.79 -42.06 14.44
CA GLY A 6 35.38 -43.01 13.51
C GLY A 6 36.65 -42.49 12.82
N SER A 7 36.69 -41.22 12.38
CA SER A 7 37.90 -40.63 11.80
C SER A 7 39.00 -40.40 12.82
N THR A 8 38.68 -40.10 14.08
CA THR A 8 39.67 -40.02 15.17
C THR A 8 40.28 -41.40 15.45
N LEU A 9 39.45 -42.45 15.54
CA LEU A 9 39.93 -43.83 15.69
C LEU A 9 40.79 -44.26 14.49
N ALA A 10 40.37 -43.97 13.27
CA ALA A 10 41.13 -44.24 12.07
C ALA A 10 42.49 -43.53 12.09
N PHE A 11 42.58 -42.29 12.54
CA PHE A 11 43.82 -41.57 12.68
C PHE A 11 44.77 -42.26 13.67
N TYR A 12 44.29 -42.65 14.83
CA TYR A 12 45.13 -43.38 15.80
C TYR A 12 45.51 -44.79 15.32
N LEU A 13 44.65 -45.46 14.57
CA LEU A 13 44.96 -46.73 13.93
C LEU A 13 46.09 -46.56 12.89
N THR A 14 46.05 -45.46 12.08
CA THR A 14 47.16 -45.20 11.14
C THR A 14 48.47 -44.90 11.86
N LEU A 15 48.46 -44.15 12.96
CA LEU A 15 49.66 -43.95 13.79
C LEU A 15 50.24 -45.28 14.35
N TRP A 16 49.37 -46.18 14.79
CA TRP A 16 49.75 -47.50 15.27
C TRP A 16 50.31 -48.36 14.14
N LEU A 17 49.71 -48.41 12.99
CA LEU A 17 50.18 -49.17 11.82
C LEU A 17 51.53 -48.66 11.30
N THR A 18 51.75 -47.35 11.32
CA THR A 18 53.00 -46.71 10.89
C THR A 18 54.07 -46.68 11.97
N GLN A 19 53.76 -47.22 13.16
CA GLN A 19 54.62 -47.20 14.34
C GLN A 19 55.11 -45.79 14.67
N THR A 20 54.31 -44.75 14.38
CA THR A 20 54.66 -43.35 14.62
C THR A 20 54.28 -43.00 16.08
N PRO A 21 55.25 -42.63 16.93
CA PRO A 21 54.96 -42.25 18.32
C PRO A 21 54.21 -40.96 18.38
N ILE A 22 53.32 -40.79 19.38
CA ILE A 22 52.45 -39.62 19.56
C ILE A 22 53.27 -38.31 19.60
N ASN A 23 54.45 -38.31 20.25
CA ASN A 23 55.33 -37.15 20.29
C ASN A 23 55.80 -36.71 18.87
N THR A 24 56.04 -37.65 17.98
CA THR A 24 56.40 -37.35 16.56
C THR A 24 55.20 -36.77 15.83
N ALA A 25 54.00 -37.29 16.04
CA ALA A 25 52.77 -36.75 15.47
C ALA A 25 52.48 -35.32 15.98
N GLN A 26 52.78 -35.00 17.25
CA GLN A 26 52.71 -33.64 17.79
C GLN A 26 53.73 -32.71 17.13
N ASN A 27 54.99 -33.14 16.99
CA ASN A 27 56.05 -32.37 16.37
C ASN A 27 55.78 -32.10 14.87
N LEU A 28 55.11 -33.02 14.19
CA LEU A 28 54.64 -32.86 12.82
C LEU A 28 53.39 -31.95 12.71
N GLY A 29 52.88 -31.43 13.83
CA GLY A 29 51.73 -30.57 13.88
C GLY A 29 50.38 -31.24 13.58
N LEU A 30 50.31 -32.59 13.63
CA LEU A 30 49.09 -33.36 13.37
C LEU A 30 48.13 -33.37 14.57
N LEU A 31 48.60 -33.09 15.77
CA LEU A 31 47.80 -32.95 16.98
C LEU A 31 47.82 -31.49 17.48
N PHE A 32 46.85 -31.13 18.30
CA PHE A 32 46.92 -29.85 19.00
C PHE A 32 48.07 -29.97 20.04
N GLY A 33 49.04 -29.10 19.97
CA GLY A 33 50.15 -29.10 20.93
C GLY A 33 49.69 -28.77 22.37
N ASP A 34 50.66 -28.80 23.30
CA ASP A 34 50.36 -28.49 24.70
C ASP A 34 49.76 -27.07 24.84
N PHE A 35 48.69 -26.96 25.59
CA PHE A 35 48.12 -25.67 25.97
C PHE A 35 48.99 -24.98 27.01
N PRO A 36 48.99 -23.63 27.07
CA PRO A 36 49.73 -22.90 28.09
C PRO A 36 49.40 -23.41 29.50
N LYS A 37 50.43 -23.56 30.34
CA LYS A 37 50.24 -23.95 31.74
C LYS A 37 49.31 -22.96 32.43
N GLY A 38 48.09 -23.40 32.82
CA GLY A 38 47.06 -22.55 33.42
C GLY A 38 45.64 -22.94 33.04
N GLY A 39 45.48 -24.02 32.24
CA GLY A 39 44.17 -24.53 31.81
C GLY A 39 43.59 -23.80 30.60
N LEU A 40 42.47 -24.31 30.09
CA LEU A 40 41.75 -23.76 28.93
C LEU A 40 41.02 -22.44 29.22
N TRP A 41 40.80 -22.13 30.49
CA TRP A 41 40.09 -20.94 30.93
C TRP A 41 41.02 -19.92 31.57
N GLN A 42 41.18 -18.77 30.96
CA GLN A 42 41.97 -17.64 31.44
C GLN A 42 41.08 -16.40 31.53
N PRO A 43 40.40 -16.18 32.67
CA PRO A 43 39.55 -15.00 32.84
C PRO A 43 40.39 -13.73 32.92
N LEU A 44 39.79 -12.61 32.53
CA LEU A 44 40.41 -11.29 32.60
C LEU A 44 40.66 -10.92 34.07
N HIS A 45 41.92 -10.66 34.44
CA HIS A 45 42.30 -10.14 35.73
C HIS A 45 42.47 -8.62 35.71
N TRP A 46 42.12 -7.94 36.79
CA TRP A 46 42.26 -6.50 36.90
C TRP A 46 43.69 -5.99 36.65
N SER A 47 44.70 -6.78 36.99
CA SER A 47 46.13 -6.48 36.72
C SER A 47 46.47 -6.41 35.23
N MET A 48 45.68 -7.09 34.35
CA MET A 48 45.90 -7.05 32.92
C MET A 48 45.46 -5.70 32.31
N LEU A 49 44.48 -5.03 32.90
CA LEU A 49 44.01 -3.72 32.43
C LEU A 49 45.11 -2.66 32.43
N ALA A 50 46.05 -2.72 33.38
CA ALA A 50 47.18 -1.82 33.43
C ALA A 50 48.24 -2.09 32.33
N GLN A 51 48.21 -3.27 31.71
CA GLN A 51 49.14 -3.67 30.64
C GLN A 51 48.51 -3.54 29.25
N VAL A 52 47.24 -3.13 29.15
CA VAL A 52 46.53 -3.00 27.89
C VAL A 52 47.10 -1.86 27.06
N GLN A 53 47.52 -2.18 25.85
CA GLN A 53 47.94 -1.18 24.88
C GLN A 53 46.71 -0.58 24.15
N TRP A 54 46.08 0.38 24.77
CA TRP A 54 44.86 1.03 24.27
C TRP A 54 45.00 1.56 22.84
N ALA A 55 46.19 2.07 22.47
CA ALA A 55 46.43 2.56 21.10
C ALA A 55 46.23 1.47 20.03
N ILE A 56 46.61 0.23 20.33
CA ILE A 56 46.39 -0.91 19.41
C ILE A 56 44.91 -1.26 19.34
N ILE A 57 44.17 -1.23 20.43
CA ILE A 57 42.74 -1.49 20.44
C ILE A 57 42.01 -0.44 19.62
N PHE A 58 42.32 0.83 19.80
CA PHE A 58 41.71 1.92 19.02
C PHE A 58 42.08 1.86 17.53
N SER A 59 43.26 1.36 17.18
CA SER A 59 43.62 1.16 15.77
C SER A 59 42.85 0.02 15.08
N GLN A 60 42.14 -0.84 15.83
CA GLN A 60 41.34 -1.96 15.33
C GLN A 60 39.82 -1.72 15.46
N VAL A 61 39.40 -0.47 15.72
CA VAL A 61 37.96 -0.14 15.93
C VAL A 61 37.11 -0.55 14.74
N ASP A 62 37.63 -0.42 13.52
CA ASP A 62 36.99 -0.87 12.29
C ASP A 62 36.64 -2.36 12.30
N LYS A 63 37.58 -3.19 12.74
CA LYS A 63 37.42 -4.65 12.85
C LYS A 63 36.48 -5.01 13.99
N ILE A 64 36.60 -4.32 15.13
CA ILE A 64 35.70 -4.51 16.27
C ILE A 64 34.27 -4.17 15.88
N ALA A 65 34.06 -3.02 15.23
CA ALA A 65 32.75 -2.61 14.73
C ALA A 65 32.18 -3.64 13.73
N THR A 66 33.04 -4.18 12.85
CA THR A 66 32.66 -5.25 11.92
C THR A 66 32.15 -6.49 12.66
N VAL A 67 32.86 -6.95 13.66
CA VAL A 67 32.48 -8.15 14.45
C VAL A 67 31.14 -7.90 15.16
N VAL A 68 30.96 -6.72 15.77
CA VAL A 68 29.72 -6.36 16.47
C VAL A 68 28.55 -6.32 15.49
N LEU A 69 28.69 -5.60 14.36
CA LEU A 69 27.64 -5.47 13.35
C LEU A 69 27.26 -6.84 12.77
N LEU A 70 28.28 -7.64 12.44
CA LEU A 70 28.07 -8.99 11.93
C LEU A 70 27.33 -9.88 12.93
N SER A 71 27.71 -9.83 14.20
CA SER A 71 27.07 -10.61 15.26
C SER A 71 25.60 -10.20 15.47
N VAL A 72 25.29 -8.90 15.40
CA VAL A 72 23.90 -8.41 15.47
C VAL A 72 23.08 -8.91 14.28
N ILE A 73 23.59 -8.77 13.06
CA ILE A 73 22.89 -9.24 11.85
C ILE A 73 22.69 -10.77 11.91
N ALA A 74 23.73 -11.52 12.24
CA ALA A 74 23.65 -12.98 12.33
C ALA A 74 22.66 -13.43 13.42
N LEU A 75 22.65 -12.76 14.57
CA LEU A 75 21.70 -13.02 15.64
C LEU A 75 20.25 -12.83 15.15
N LEU A 76 19.93 -11.67 14.57
CA LEU A 76 18.59 -11.35 14.11
C LEU A 76 18.10 -12.31 13.03
N LEU A 77 18.96 -12.65 12.05
CA LEU A 77 18.62 -13.61 11.00
C LEU A 77 18.40 -15.02 11.56
N ASN A 78 19.26 -15.48 12.49
CA ASN A 78 19.12 -16.79 13.10
C ASN A 78 17.87 -16.88 13.98
N VAL A 79 17.56 -15.85 14.76
CA VAL A 79 16.36 -15.81 15.60
C VAL A 79 15.09 -15.81 14.72
N SER A 80 15.05 -15.01 13.64
CA SER A 80 13.94 -15.05 12.69
C SER A 80 13.79 -16.43 12.02
N GLY A 81 14.90 -17.10 11.73
CA GLY A 81 14.88 -18.48 11.21
C GLY A 81 14.35 -19.50 12.25
N ILE A 82 14.69 -19.32 13.53
CA ILE A 82 14.19 -20.16 14.63
C ILE A 82 12.68 -19.91 14.84
N GLU A 83 12.24 -18.67 14.81
CA GLU A 83 10.84 -18.26 14.90
C GLU A 83 9.98 -18.98 13.84
N LEU A 84 10.41 -18.95 12.59
CA LEU A 84 9.73 -19.66 11.48
C LEU A 84 9.71 -21.18 11.70
N ALA A 85 10.83 -21.77 12.14
CA ALA A 85 10.94 -23.20 12.34
C ALA A 85 10.15 -23.70 13.57
N ALA A 86 10.14 -22.91 14.65
CA ALA A 86 9.43 -23.21 15.89
C ALA A 86 7.95 -22.83 15.85
N ARG A 87 7.52 -22.00 14.88
CA ARG A 87 6.17 -21.44 14.75
C ARG A 87 5.72 -20.71 16.01
N GLN A 88 6.60 -19.91 16.58
CA GLN A 88 6.36 -19.12 17.80
C GLN A 88 6.92 -17.72 17.58
N ASP A 89 6.14 -16.69 17.92
CA ASP A 89 6.59 -15.31 17.85
C ASP A 89 7.69 -15.05 18.87
N ILE A 90 8.77 -14.42 18.44
CA ILE A 90 9.94 -14.09 19.27
C ILE A 90 10.15 -12.58 19.24
N ASP A 91 10.25 -11.95 20.41
CA ASP A 91 10.60 -10.54 20.53
C ASP A 91 12.10 -10.35 20.24
N LEU A 92 12.41 -9.88 19.02
CA LEU A 92 13.76 -9.64 18.55
C LEU A 92 14.55 -8.65 19.43
N ASN A 93 13.89 -7.64 20.01
CA ASN A 93 14.54 -6.67 20.88
C ASN A 93 14.98 -7.31 22.19
N ARG A 94 14.14 -8.14 22.77
CA ARG A 94 14.44 -8.89 24.00
C ARG A 94 15.57 -9.89 23.78
N GLU A 95 15.57 -10.59 22.64
CA GLU A 95 16.65 -11.51 22.29
C GLU A 95 17.98 -10.79 22.07
N LEU A 96 17.97 -9.64 21.41
CA LEU A 96 19.16 -8.82 21.21
C LEU A 96 19.74 -8.33 22.55
N GLN A 97 18.90 -7.88 23.47
CA GLN A 97 19.31 -7.46 24.82
C GLN A 97 19.87 -8.61 25.61
N SER A 98 19.21 -9.78 25.59
CA SER A 98 19.66 -10.99 26.30
C SER A 98 21.01 -11.49 25.79
N ALA A 99 21.18 -11.55 24.46
CA ALA A 99 22.43 -11.94 23.84
C ALA A 99 23.55 -10.91 24.09
N GLY A 100 23.22 -9.62 24.08
CA GLY A 100 24.15 -8.55 24.42
C GLY A 100 24.68 -8.69 25.86
N MET A 101 23.76 -8.87 26.80
CA MET A 101 24.15 -9.08 28.23
C MET A 101 24.97 -10.36 28.42
N ALA A 102 24.59 -11.47 27.77
CA ALA A 102 25.36 -12.71 27.79
C ALA A 102 26.76 -12.50 27.22
N ASN A 103 26.92 -11.80 26.11
CA ASN A 103 28.22 -11.50 25.51
C ASN A 103 29.11 -10.62 26.40
N VAL A 104 28.55 -9.68 27.15
CA VAL A 104 29.30 -8.88 28.14
C VAL A 104 29.86 -9.80 29.24
N ILE A 105 29.03 -10.71 29.78
CA ILE A 105 29.47 -11.66 30.82
C ILE A 105 30.54 -12.60 30.27
N VAL A 106 30.33 -13.13 29.05
CA VAL A 106 31.31 -14.01 28.39
C VAL A 106 32.63 -13.28 28.13
N GLY A 107 32.57 -12.02 27.67
CA GLY A 107 33.74 -11.18 27.43
C GLY A 107 34.54 -10.91 28.71
N LEU A 108 33.88 -10.63 29.85
CA LEU A 108 34.54 -10.51 31.16
C LEU A 108 35.17 -11.82 31.61
N GLY A 109 34.61 -12.96 31.22
CA GLY A 109 35.17 -14.28 31.42
C GLY A 109 36.33 -14.67 30.49
N GLY A 110 36.75 -13.78 29.57
CA GLY A 110 37.80 -14.05 28.57
C GLY A 110 37.30 -14.83 27.34
N GLY A 111 35.97 -14.94 27.15
CA GLY A 111 35.36 -15.62 26.00
C GLY A 111 35.22 -14.74 24.77
N ILE A 112 34.87 -15.37 23.67
CA ILE A 112 34.57 -14.67 22.39
C ILE A 112 33.08 -14.39 22.23
N VAL A 113 32.73 -13.45 21.34
CA VAL A 113 31.33 -13.13 21.01
C VAL A 113 30.60 -14.37 20.49
N GLY A 114 29.39 -14.58 20.97
CA GLY A 114 28.51 -15.68 20.57
C GLY A 114 27.11 -15.23 20.24
N PHE A 115 26.42 -16.02 19.43
CA PHE A 115 25.00 -15.82 19.08
C PHE A 115 24.32 -17.18 18.82
N HIS A 116 23.01 -17.19 18.71
CA HIS A 116 22.22 -18.41 18.52
C HIS A 116 22.59 -19.14 17.22
N ALA A 117 22.78 -20.44 17.31
CA ALA A 117 23.03 -21.28 16.15
C ALA A 117 21.71 -21.83 15.60
N LEU A 118 21.26 -21.36 14.45
CA LEU A 118 20.01 -21.76 13.80
C LEU A 118 19.90 -23.29 13.67
N GLY A 119 20.90 -23.93 13.08
CA GLY A 119 20.87 -25.37 12.82
C GLY A 119 20.70 -26.23 14.06
N LEU A 120 21.44 -25.92 15.14
CA LEU A 120 21.38 -26.67 16.43
C LEU A 120 20.07 -26.42 17.17
N SER A 121 19.56 -25.18 17.13
CA SER A 121 18.28 -24.81 17.74
C SER A 121 17.10 -25.46 17.02
N VAL A 122 17.08 -25.43 15.70
CA VAL A 122 16.05 -26.10 14.88
C VAL A 122 16.10 -27.62 15.04
N LEU A 123 17.31 -28.21 15.09
CA LEU A 123 17.47 -29.65 15.36
C LEU A 123 16.84 -30.02 16.69
N SER A 124 17.12 -29.25 17.73
CA SER A 124 16.62 -29.49 19.09
C SER A 124 15.10 -29.32 19.16
N CYS A 125 14.54 -28.22 18.62
CA CYS A 125 13.12 -27.91 18.71
C CYS A 125 12.26 -28.73 17.75
N ALA A 126 12.65 -28.85 16.47
CA ALA A 126 11.82 -29.42 15.42
C ALA A 126 12.01 -30.93 15.24
N LYS A 127 13.26 -31.44 15.33
CA LYS A 127 13.53 -32.88 15.12
C LYS A 127 13.51 -33.70 16.41
N ILE A 128 14.00 -33.16 17.51
CA ILE A 128 14.09 -33.90 18.80
C ILE A 128 12.87 -33.55 19.69
N ASN A 129 12.10 -32.54 19.33
CA ASN A 129 10.94 -32.02 20.08
C ASN A 129 11.31 -31.67 21.55
N ALA A 130 12.51 -31.20 21.74
CA ALA A 130 13.04 -30.81 23.05
C ALA A 130 12.53 -29.40 23.41
N LYS A 131 11.40 -29.30 24.08
CA LYS A 131 10.76 -28.06 24.51
C LYS A 131 11.26 -27.54 25.87
N SER A 132 12.15 -28.27 26.53
CA SER A 132 12.64 -27.93 27.88
C SER A 132 13.89 -27.08 27.84
N ARG A 133 13.96 -26.05 28.68
CA ARG A 133 15.17 -25.25 28.92
C ARG A 133 16.36 -26.08 29.47
N LEU A 134 16.10 -27.28 29.98
CA LEU A 134 17.12 -28.21 30.45
C LEU A 134 18.14 -28.61 29.38
N VAL A 135 17.76 -28.61 28.10
CA VAL A 135 18.66 -28.90 26.98
C VAL A 135 19.82 -27.89 26.92
N GLY A 136 19.50 -26.59 27.05
CA GLY A 136 20.54 -25.55 27.12
C GLY A 136 21.44 -25.66 28.35
N VAL A 137 20.84 -25.95 29.51
CA VAL A 137 21.58 -26.14 30.77
C VAL A 137 22.52 -27.35 30.69
N LEU A 138 22.06 -28.48 30.15
CA LEU A 138 22.89 -29.67 29.96
C LEU A 138 24.04 -29.41 28.97
N ALA A 139 23.74 -28.73 27.83
CA ALA A 139 24.77 -28.34 26.88
C ALA A 139 25.83 -27.42 27.52
N ALA A 140 25.40 -26.42 28.29
CA ALA A 140 26.30 -25.52 29.01
C ALA A 140 27.14 -26.28 30.05
N SER A 141 26.52 -27.21 30.78
CA SER A 141 27.23 -28.05 31.78
C SER A 141 28.33 -28.92 31.13
N ILE A 142 28.04 -29.52 29.97
CA ILE A 142 29.03 -30.27 29.21
C ILE A 142 30.18 -29.35 28.75
N CYS A 143 29.89 -28.14 28.28
CA CYS A 143 30.91 -27.17 27.91
C CYS A 143 31.78 -26.77 29.12
N VAL A 144 31.18 -26.55 30.29
CA VAL A 144 31.95 -26.25 31.53
C VAL A 144 32.85 -27.42 31.94
N VAL A 145 32.33 -28.65 31.92
CA VAL A 145 33.14 -29.84 32.20
C VAL A 145 34.30 -29.97 31.22
N THR A 146 34.04 -29.74 29.93
CA THR A 146 35.10 -29.77 28.90
C THR A 146 36.11 -28.64 29.10
N LEU A 147 35.70 -27.46 29.54
CA LEU A 147 36.58 -26.32 29.82
C LEU A 147 37.51 -26.60 31.00
N LEU A 148 37.00 -27.27 32.04
CA LEU A 148 37.77 -27.55 33.27
C LEU A 148 38.66 -28.79 33.18
N LEU A 149 38.20 -29.83 32.45
CA LEU A 149 38.87 -31.13 32.38
C LEU A 149 39.39 -31.47 30.98
N GLY A 150 39.12 -30.66 29.99
CA GLY A 150 39.36 -30.98 28.58
C GLY A 150 40.79 -30.73 28.08
N ASP A 151 41.65 -30.15 28.89
CA ASP A 151 43.04 -29.84 28.53
C ASP A 151 43.74 -31.05 27.88
N THR A 152 43.78 -32.16 28.57
CA THR A 152 44.41 -33.39 28.09
C THR A 152 43.68 -34.03 26.90
N LEU A 153 42.34 -33.89 26.82
CA LEU A 153 41.55 -34.46 25.73
C LEU A 153 41.72 -33.67 24.44
N VAL A 154 41.81 -32.35 24.53
CA VAL A 154 41.94 -31.46 23.35
C VAL A 154 43.34 -31.55 22.75
N THR A 155 44.40 -31.69 23.57
CA THR A 155 45.78 -31.86 23.07
C THR A 155 45.95 -33.11 22.21
N LEU A 156 45.18 -34.17 22.49
CA LEU A 156 45.19 -35.41 21.73
C LEU A 156 44.27 -35.39 20.50
N PHE A 157 43.53 -34.32 20.27
CA PHE A 157 42.59 -34.30 19.13
C PHE A 157 43.32 -34.07 17.79
N PRO A 158 43.07 -34.90 16.74
CA PRO A 158 43.75 -34.77 15.46
C PRO A 158 43.29 -33.55 14.66
N LYS A 159 44.21 -32.64 14.32
CA LYS A 159 43.93 -31.49 13.45
C LYS A 159 43.38 -31.88 12.06
N PRO A 160 43.84 -32.97 11.41
CA PRO A 160 43.27 -33.40 10.12
C PRO A 160 41.78 -33.74 10.20
N VAL A 161 41.29 -34.26 11.34
CA VAL A 161 39.86 -34.54 11.52
C VAL A 161 39.06 -33.25 11.57
N LEU A 162 39.57 -32.25 12.31
CA LEU A 162 38.93 -30.94 12.36
C LEU A 162 38.95 -30.23 10.99
N GLY A 163 40.08 -30.29 10.28
CA GLY A 163 40.21 -29.80 8.92
C GLY A 163 39.23 -30.47 7.95
N GLY A 164 39.08 -31.79 8.06
CA GLY A 164 38.11 -32.55 7.25
C GLY A 164 36.66 -32.14 7.55
N VAL A 165 36.30 -31.91 8.80
CA VAL A 165 34.97 -31.40 9.19
C VAL A 165 34.74 -29.99 8.63
N ALA A 166 35.75 -29.10 8.75
CA ALA A 166 35.65 -27.74 8.20
C ALA A 166 35.50 -27.74 6.68
N LEU A 167 36.27 -28.61 5.99
CA LEU A 167 36.16 -28.77 4.53
C LEU A 167 34.77 -29.29 4.12
N PHE A 168 34.27 -30.31 4.86
CA PHE A 168 32.93 -30.85 4.60
C PHE A 168 31.85 -29.79 4.79
N LEU A 169 31.91 -28.97 5.84
CA LEU A 169 30.96 -27.88 6.07
C LEU A 169 31.03 -26.83 4.96
N GLY A 170 32.27 -26.44 4.57
CA GLY A 170 32.49 -25.47 3.51
C GLY A 170 31.92 -25.96 2.16
N LEU A 171 32.19 -27.23 1.79
CA LEU A 171 31.64 -27.84 0.59
C LEU A 171 30.10 -27.98 0.65
N SER A 172 29.57 -28.31 1.81
CA SER A 172 28.11 -28.41 2.01
C SER A 172 27.44 -27.06 1.78
N PHE A 173 28.01 -25.97 2.28
CA PHE A 173 27.51 -24.62 2.03
C PHE A 173 27.63 -24.22 0.56
N LEU A 174 28.72 -24.58 -0.12
CA LEU A 174 28.85 -24.31 -1.55
C LEU A 174 27.80 -25.07 -2.37
N VAL A 175 27.53 -26.34 -2.04
CA VAL A 175 26.48 -27.10 -2.69
C VAL A 175 25.12 -26.46 -2.45
N GLU A 176 24.77 -26.13 -1.23
CA GLU A 176 23.46 -25.56 -0.87
C GLU A 176 23.26 -24.16 -1.47
N TRP A 177 24.24 -23.25 -1.35
CA TRP A 177 24.09 -21.83 -1.71
C TRP A 177 24.55 -21.48 -3.13
N VAL A 178 25.31 -22.37 -3.79
CA VAL A 178 25.75 -22.15 -5.20
C VAL A 178 25.07 -23.16 -6.13
N TYR A 179 25.21 -24.46 -5.89
CA TYR A 179 24.67 -25.48 -6.78
C TYR A 179 23.15 -25.57 -6.71
N ASP A 180 22.57 -25.74 -5.54
CA ASP A 180 21.11 -25.85 -5.36
C ASP A 180 20.40 -24.54 -5.64
N ALA A 181 21.01 -23.42 -5.30
CA ALA A 181 20.48 -22.07 -5.55
C ALA A 181 20.29 -21.78 -7.05
N TRP A 182 21.13 -22.37 -7.92
CA TRP A 182 20.97 -22.26 -9.37
C TRP A 182 19.60 -22.72 -9.85
N PHE A 183 19.05 -23.76 -9.25
CA PHE A 183 17.77 -24.35 -9.64
C PHE A 183 16.57 -23.71 -8.93
N LYS A 184 16.80 -23.01 -7.82
CA LYS A 184 15.75 -22.46 -6.96
C LYS A 184 15.53 -20.96 -7.14
N LEU A 185 16.57 -20.20 -7.50
CA LEU A 185 16.52 -18.75 -7.58
C LEU A 185 16.35 -18.25 -9.01
N PRO A 186 15.68 -17.09 -9.20
CA PRO A 186 15.72 -16.35 -10.47
C PRO A 186 17.16 -16.04 -10.87
N LYS A 187 17.45 -16.03 -12.17
CA LYS A 187 18.81 -15.82 -12.69
C LYS A 187 19.48 -14.52 -12.21
N THR A 188 18.68 -13.47 -12.03
CA THR A 188 19.14 -12.17 -11.48
C THR A 188 19.60 -12.30 -10.04
N ASP A 189 18.81 -12.96 -9.19
CA ASP A 189 19.10 -13.11 -7.76
C ASP A 189 20.30 -14.06 -7.57
N TYR A 190 20.39 -15.12 -8.37
CA TYR A 190 21.56 -16.01 -8.41
C TYR A 190 22.84 -15.26 -8.80
N GLY A 191 22.79 -14.38 -9.83
CA GLY A 191 23.92 -13.55 -10.21
C GLY A 191 24.45 -12.68 -9.08
N ILE A 192 23.54 -12.17 -8.24
CA ILE A 192 23.89 -11.38 -7.07
C ILE A 192 24.59 -12.23 -5.99
N VAL A 193 24.10 -13.44 -5.73
CA VAL A 193 24.75 -14.37 -4.80
C VAL A 193 26.19 -14.66 -5.23
N ILE A 194 26.41 -14.97 -6.50
CA ILE A 194 27.77 -15.21 -7.05
C ILE A 194 28.65 -13.96 -6.93
N LEU A 195 28.11 -12.78 -7.25
CA LEU A 195 28.83 -11.51 -7.13
C LEU A 195 29.28 -11.24 -5.68
N ILE A 196 28.38 -11.43 -4.71
CA ILE A 196 28.66 -11.25 -3.30
C ILE A 196 29.75 -12.26 -2.84
N LEU A 197 29.62 -13.53 -3.19
CA LEU A 197 30.62 -14.56 -2.88
C LEU A 197 31.99 -14.21 -3.46
N PHE A 198 32.05 -13.74 -4.70
CA PHE A 198 33.29 -13.31 -5.33
C PHE A 198 33.95 -12.15 -4.58
N VAL A 199 33.17 -11.12 -4.20
CA VAL A 199 33.69 -10.00 -3.42
C VAL A 199 34.15 -10.41 -2.02
N ILE A 200 33.41 -11.31 -1.35
CA ILE A 200 33.81 -11.88 -0.05
C ILE A 200 35.18 -12.58 -0.18
N ALA A 201 35.36 -13.38 -1.22
CA ALA A 201 36.57 -14.16 -1.42
C ALA A 201 37.79 -13.32 -1.81
N THR A 202 37.61 -12.20 -2.54
CA THR A 202 38.73 -11.40 -3.10
C THR A 202 39.04 -10.14 -2.32
N VAL A 203 38.00 -9.46 -1.78
CA VAL A 203 38.15 -8.15 -1.12
C VAL A 203 37.99 -8.26 0.38
N GLY A 204 36.98 -9.02 0.83
CA GLY A 204 36.69 -9.25 2.23
C GLY A 204 35.22 -9.34 2.54
N PHE A 205 34.92 -9.89 3.73
CA PHE A 205 33.55 -10.22 4.15
C PHE A 205 32.67 -8.97 4.27
N LEU A 206 33.16 -7.91 4.94
CA LEU A 206 32.39 -6.69 5.18
C LEU A 206 32.00 -6.00 3.87
N GLN A 207 32.93 -5.94 2.92
CA GLN A 207 32.73 -5.35 1.61
C GLN A 207 31.68 -6.14 0.80
N GLY A 208 31.69 -7.47 0.90
CA GLY A 208 30.68 -8.32 0.26
C GLY A 208 29.29 -8.13 0.87
N VAL A 209 29.17 -8.04 2.18
CA VAL A 209 27.90 -7.74 2.87
C VAL A 209 27.40 -6.34 2.49
N GLY A 210 28.28 -5.34 2.51
CA GLY A 210 27.94 -3.96 2.10
C GLY A 210 27.42 -3.88 0.67
N LEU A 211 28.08 -4.58 -0.26
CA LEU A 211 27.64 -4.69 -1.64
C LEU A 211 26.25 -5.37 -1.73
N GLY A 212 26.05 -6.47 -0.98
CA GLY A 212 24.77 -7.19 -0.95
C GLY A 212 23.61 -6.30 -0.50
N ILE A 213 23.80 -5.52 0.56
CA ILE A 213 22.81 -4.56 1.05
C ILE A 213 22.55 -3.47 0.01
N ALA A 214 23.58 -2.89 -0.59
CA ALA A 214 23.44 -1.85 -1.60
C ALA A 214 22.66 -2.34 -2.83
N VAL A 215 22.98 -3.54 -3.32
CA VAL A 215 22.26 -4.17 -4.45
C VAL A 215 20.81 -4.50 -4.08
N ALA A 216 20.56 -5.03 -2.88
CA ALA A 216 19.21 -5.32 -2.40
C ALA A 216 18.34 -4.05 -2.33
N ILE A 217 18.89 -2.94 -1.80
CA ILE A 217 18.21 -1.64 -1.77
C ILE A 217 17.93 -1.15 -3.19
N ALA A 218 18.92 -1.21 -4.10
CA ALA A 218 18.73 -0.80 -5.49
C ALA A 218 17.63 -1.60 -6.20
N LEU A 219 17.63 -2.92 -6.04
CA LEU A 219 16.56 -3.79 -6.59
C LEU A 219 15.20 -3.53 -5.98
N PHE A 220 15.14 -3.30 -4.67
CA PHE A 220 13.91 -2.92 -4.00
C PHE A 220 13.35 -1.62 -4.59
N LEU A 221 14.19 -0.58 -4.77
CA LEU A 221 13.78 0.68 -5.37
C LEU A 221 13.28 0.50 -6.81
N ILE A 222 13.99 -0.33 -7.62
CA ILE A 222 13.56 -0.63 -9.00
C ILE A 222 12.23 -1.37 -9.02
N LYS A 223 12.04 -2.39 -8.17
CA LYS A 223 10.77 -3.13 -8.08
C LYS A 223 9.65 -2.21 -7.59
N ALA A 224 9.89 -1.43 -6.54
CA ALA A 224 8.92 -0.49 -6.00
C ALA A 224 8.49 0.58 -7.02
N SER A 225 9.43 1.09 -7.84
CA SER A 225 9.12 2.09 -8.87
C SER A 225 8.28 1.55 -10.04
N ARG A 226 8.19 0.23 -10.21
CA ARG A 226 7.38 -0.43 -11.24
C ARG A 226 5.94 -0.76 -10.78
N VAL A 227 5.62 -0.51 -9.52
CA VAL A 227 4.24 -0.70 -9.02
C VAL A 227 3.32 0.26 -9.77
N ASN A 228 2.23 -0.27 -10.30
CA ASN A 228 1.24 0.53 -11.02
C ASN A 228 0.51 1.44 -10.04
N VAL A 229 0.81 2.73 -10.12
CA VAL A 229 0.22 3.77 -9.27
C VAL A 229 -1.21 4.09 -9.67
N ALA A 230 -1.53 3.95 -10.95
CA ALA A 230 -2.89 4.12 -11.44
C ALA A 230 -3.64 2.79 -11.28
N ARG A 231 -4.53 2.72 -10.30
CA ARG A 231 -5.39 1.57 -10.02
C ARG A 231 -6.38 1.36 -11.17
N HIS A 232 -7.11 2.42 -11.52
CA HIS A 232 -8.08 2.44 -12.60
C HIS A 232 -7.78 3.57 -13.58
N THR A 233 -8.10 3.32 -14.84
CA THR A 233 -8.03 4.32 -15.91
C THR A 233 -9.39 4.41 -16.54
N LEU A 234 -10.04 5.54 -16.37
CA LEU A 234 -11.41 5.78 -16.81
C LEU A 234 -11.43 6.97 -17.77
N SER A 235 -12.50 7.12 -18.52
CA SER A 235 -12.79 8.30 -19.32
C SER A 235 -14.11 8.93 -18.89
N GLY A 236 -14.31 10.22 -19.16
CA GLY A 236 -15.59 10.87 -18.91
C GLY A 236 -16.75 10.34 -19.75
N ALA A 237 -16.48 9.52 -20.79
CA ALA A 237 -17.52 8.80 -21.52
C ALA A 237 -18.06 7.59 -20.73
N THR A 238 -17.19 6.93 -19.92
CA THR A 238 -17.54 5.75 -19.12
C THR A 238 -17.91 6.09 -17.69
N HIS A 239 -17.31 7.13 -17.13
CA HIS A 239 -17.52 7.56 -15.76
C HIS A 239 -17.85 9.04 -15.71
N GLN A 240 -19.11 9.35 -15.39
CA GLN A 240 -19.66 10.70 -15.36
C GLN A 240 -19.97 11.14 -13.93
N SER A 241 -20.15 12.43 -13.72
CA SER A 241 -20.61 12.97 -12.43
C SER A 241 -22.03 12.51 -12.10
N HIS A 242 -22.35 12.45 -10.81
CA HIS A 242 -23.72 12.13 -10.33
C HIS A 242 -24.72 13.28 -10.54
N THR A 243 -24.42 14.16 -11.49
CA THR A 243 -25.33 15.24 -11.89
C THR A 243 -26.29 14.76 -12.97
N ALA A 244 -27.59 14.84 -12.71
CA ALA A 244 -28.60 14.49 -13.69
C ALA A 244 -28.53 15.45 -14.88
N ARG A 245 -28.27 14.91 -16.05
CA ARG A 245 -28.13 15.65 -17.31
C ARG A 245 -29.34 15.42 -18.22
N SER A 246 -29.70 16.41 -19.00
CA SER A 246 -30.69 16.20 -20.05
C SER A 246 -30.19 15.22 -21.12
N LEU A 247 -31.09 14.54 -21.83
CA LEU A 247 -30.73 13.58 -22.89
C LEU A 247 -29.74 14.16 -23.92
N PRO A 248 -29.91 15.42 -24.41
CA PRO A 248 -28.92 16.02 -25.31
C PRO A 248 -27.55 16.20 -24.66
N GLN A 249 -27.49 16.62 -23.39
CA GLN A 249 -26.22 16.78 -22.65
C GLN A 249 -25.53 15.44 -22.42
N SER A 250 -26.28 14.41 -22.04
CA SER A 250 -25.74 13.05 -21.84
C SER A 250 -25.15 12.46 -23.13
N ARG A 251 -25.78 12.70 -24.29
CA ARG A 251 -25.24 12.30 -25.60
C ARG A 251 -23.92 12.99 -25.90
N ILE A 252 -23.85 14.30 -25.69
CA ILE A 252 -22.61 15.07 -25.89
C ILE A 252 -21.51 14.55 -24.98
N LEU A 253 -21.82 14.28 -23.72
CA LEU A 253 -20.82 13.73 -22.77
C LEU A 253 -20.40 12.30 -23.14
N GLN A 254 -21.24 11.50 -23.77
CA GLN A 254 -20.83 10.20 -24.30
C GLN A 254 -19.91 10.32 -25.52
N GLU A 255 -20.15 11.28 -26.40
CA GLU A 255 -19.36 11.52 -27.63
C GLU A 255 -18.01 12.20 -27.30
N GLU A 256 -18.04 13.22 -26.45
CA GLU A 256 -16.88 14.07 -26.17
C GLU A 256 -16.16 13.70 -24.85
N GLY A 257 -16.73 12.82 -24.05
CA GLY A 257 -16.21 12.43 -22.74
C GLY A 257 -14.83 11.78 -22.77
N GLU A 258 -14.40 11.23 -23.91
CA GLU A 258 -13.04 10.73 -24.12
C GLU A 258 -11.96 11.83 -23.98
N GLN A 259 -12.34 13.11 -24.00
CA GLN A 259 -11.46 14.25 -23.74
C GLN A 259 -11.11 14.40 -22.24
N ILE A 260 -11.83 13.71 -21.35
CA ILE A 260 -11.58 13.66 -19.90
C ILE A 260 -10.88 12.35 -19.56
N TYR A 261 -9.61 12.43 -19.17
CA TYR A 261 -8.80 11.27 -18.79
C TYR A 261 -8.68 11.19 -17.28
N ILE A 262 -9.22 10.13 -16.69
CA ILE A 262 -9.33 9.94 -15.24
C ILE A 262 -8.37 8.86 -14.81
N LEU A 263 -7.55 9.14 -13.80
CA LEU A 263 -6.62 8.20 -13.19
C LEU A 263 -6.86 8.13 -11.68
N ASP A 264 -7.29 6.96 -11.20
CA ASP A 264 -7.35 6.67 -9.78
C ASP A 264 -5.97 6.26 -9.28
N LEU A 265 -5.39 7.07 -8.40
CA LEU A 265 -4.07 6.85 -7.85
C LEU A 265 -4.14 6.06 -6.56
N GLN A 266 -3.12 5.20 -6.30
CA GLN A 266 -3.04 4.42 -5.09
C GLN A 266 -1.63 4.34 -4.52
N GLY A 267 -1.52 4.08 -3.20
CA GLY A 267 -0.28 3.79 -2.52
C GLY A 267 0.55 5.03 -2.21
N PHE A 268 1.87 4.86 -2.07
CA PHE A 268 2.80 5.95 -1.78
C PHE A 268 3.45 6.45 -3.08
N LEU A 269 3.38 7.75 -3.30
CA LEU A 269 3.94 8.40 -4.48
C LEU A 269 5.36 8.91 -4.18
N PHE A 270 6.35 8.32 -4.83
CA PHE A 270 7.75 8.76 -4.80
C PHE A 270 8.27 8.98 -6.23
N PHE A 271 9.49 9.47 -6.37
CA PHE A 271 10.07 9.84 -7.66
C PHE A 271 9.82 8.80 -8.77
N GLY A 272 10.05 7.51 -8.49
CA GLY A 272 9.91 6.45 -9.49
C GLY A 272 8.46 6.25 -9.95
N THR A 273 7.52 6.19 -9.00
CA THR A 273 6.10 6.01 -9.30
C THR A 273 5.48 7.25 -9.94
N ALA A 274 5.84 8.45 -9.48
CA ALA A 274 5.38 9.71 -10.08
C ALA A 274 5.90 9.91 -11.51
N ASN A 275 7.13 9.49 -11.79
CA ASN A 275 7.69 9.52 -13.14
C ASN A 275 7.00 8.51 -14.08
N THR A 276 6.65 7.33 -13.56
CA THR A 276 5.85 6.34 -14.32
C THR A 276 4.47 6.89 -14.68
N LEU A 277 3.81 7.60 -13.74
CA LEU A 277 2.54 8.30 -14.00
C LEU A 277 2.71 9.37 -15.10
N LEU A 278 3.75 10.21 -15.00
CA LEU A 278 4.08 11.23 -16.00
C LEU A 278 4.25 10.59 -17.39
N ASN A 279 5.06 9.54 -17.50
CA ASN A 279 5.31 8.85 -18.76
C ASN A 279 4.02 8.24 -19.35
N ARG A 280 3.12 7.72 -18.50
CA ARG A 280 1.83 7.19 -18.93
C ARG A 280 0.93 8.27 -19.52
N ILE A 281 0.86 9.44 -18.86
CA ILE A 281 0.10 10.58 -19.38
C ILE A 281 0.72 11.09 -20.69
N GLN A 282 2.05 11.20 -20.77
CA GLN A 282 2.75 11.57 -22.02
C GLN A 282 2.47 10.59 -23.16
N ALA A 283 2.50 9.28 -22.88
CA ALA A 283 2.16 8.26 -23.88
C ALA A 283 0.73 8.41 -24.39
N ARG A 284 -0.23 8.76 -23.50
CA ARG A 284 -1.62 9.03 -23.88
C ARG A 284 -1.74 10.29 -24.75
N LEU A 285 -1.00 11.36 -24.40
CA LEU A 285 -1.00 12.62 -25.15
C LEU A 285 -0.36 12.46 -26.54
N ASN A 286 0.68 11.66 -26.66
CA ASN A 286 1.39 11.46 -27.93
C ASN A 286 0.70 10.44 -28.87
N ASN A 287 -0.36 9.80 -28.43
CA ASN A 287 -1.08 8.83 -29.24
C ASN A 287 -2.10 9.54 -30.15
N ALA A 288 -1.72 9.79 -31.39
CA ALA A 288 -2.52 10.47 -32.39
C ALA A 288 -3.80 9.70 -32.83
N THR A 289 -3.95 8.42 -32.46
CA THR A 289 -5.15 7.63 -32.80
C THR A 289 -6.29 7.85 -31.79
N LEU A 290 -5.99 8.46 -30.64
CA LEU A 290 -6.97 8.71 -29.57
C LEU A 290 -7.43 10.18 -29.62
N VAL A 291 -8.64 10.42 -29.08
CA VAL A 291 -9.22 11.76 -28.97
C VAL A 291 -8.28 12.68 -28.18
N PRO A 292 -8.01 13.91 -28.64
CA PRO A 292 -7.21 14.88 -27.89
C PRO A 292 -7.79 15.16 -26.51
N LEU A 293 -6.93 15.23 -25.49
CA LEU A 293 -7.36 15.50 -24.12
C LEU A 293 -7.58 16.99 -23.89
N LYS A 294 -8.61 17.34 -23.13
CA LYS A 294 -8.82 18.66 -22.52
C LYS A 294 -8.61 18.65 -21.00
N TYR A 295 -8.86 17.50 -20.37
CA TYR A 295 -8.79 17.36 -18.92
C TYR A 295 -8.01 16.11 -18.53
N VAL A 296 -7.15 16.25 -17.54
CA VAL A 296 -6.51 15.13 -16.83
C VAL A 296 -6.95 15.22 -15.38
N VAL A 297 -7.70 14.22 -14.91
CA VAL A 297 -8.23 14.13 -13.56
C VAL A 297 -7.43 13.09 -12.79
N LEU A 298 -6.84 13.50 -11.67
CA LEU A 298 -6.07 12.63 -10.78
C LEU A 298 -6.79 12.51 -9.44
N ASN A 299 -7.27 11.31 -9.13
CA ASN A 299 -7.95 11.02 -7.87
C ASN A 299 -6.95 10.47 -6.83
N PHE A 300 -6.82 11.16 -5.69
CA PHE A 300 -5.89 10.83 -4.62
C PHE A 300 -6.52 10.07 -3.46
N GLN A 301 -7.74 9.57 -3.59
CA GLN A 301 -8.49 8.93 -2.52
C GLN A 301 -7.72 7.79 -1.84
N ALA A 302 -7.04 6.95 -2.62
CA ALA A 302 -6.26 5.80 -2.13
C ALA A 302 -4.75 6.09 -2.03
N VAL A 303 -4.34 7.37 -2.05
CA VAL A 303 -2.93 7.77 -1.91
C VAL A 303 -2.59 7.95 -0.44
N ASN A 304 -1.62 7.17 0.04
CA ASN A 304 -1.20 7.18 1.44
C ASN A 304 -0.20 8.29 1.79
N GLY A 305 0.53 8.80 0.79
CA GLY A 305 1.53 9.85 0.98
C GLY A 305 2.29 10.20 -0.28
N LEU A 306 3.03 11.31 -0.20
CA LEU A 306 3.81 11.88 -1.30
C LEU A 306 5.17 12.29 -0.78
N ASP A 307 6.27 11.96 -1.48
CA ASP A 307 7.59 12.48 -1.16
C ASP A 307 7.89 13.80 -1.88
N SER A 308 8.92 14.50 -1.42
CA SER A 308 9.30 15.79 -2.00
C SER A 308 9.78 15.68 -3.46
N SER A 309 10.32 14.55 -3.87
CA SER A 309 10.77 14.34 -5.25
C SER A 309 9.62 14.04 -6.20
N ALA A 310 8.56 13.40 -5.73
CA ALA A 310 7.33 13.22 -6.51
C ALA A 310 6.64 14.57 -6.79
N VAL A 311 6.70 15.53 -5.86
CA VAL A 311 6.14 16.88 -6.08
C VAL A 311 6.72 17.53 -7.34
N LEU A 312 8.04 17.39 -7.59
CA LEU A 312 8.67 17.90 -8.80
C LEU A 312 8.11 17.25 -10.08
N SER A 313 7.75 15.98 -10.03
CA SER A 313 7.11 15.28 -11.15
C SER A 313 5.72 15.85 -11.43
N PHE A 314 4.94 16.21 -10.41
CA PHE A 314 3.65 16.89 -10.58
C PHE A 314 3.79 18.32 -11.13
N VAL A 315 4.84 19.05 -10.72
CA VAL A 315 5.15 20.37 -11.32
C VAL A 315 5.47 20.23 -12.80
N ARG A 316 6.28 19.23 -13.18
CA ARG A 316 6.58 18.95 -14.60
C ARG A 316 5.34 18.54 -15.38
N LEU A 317 4.48 17.70 -14.78
CA LEU A 317 3.20 17.33 -15.37
C LEU A 317 2.33 18.55 -15.64
N LYS A 318 2.19 19.44 -14.67
CA LYS A 318 1.45 20.69 -14.82
C LYS A 318 1.99 21.55 -15.97
N GLN A 319 3.33 21.72 -16.04
CA GLN A 319 3.98 22.47 -17.11
C GLN A 319 3.71 21.86 -18.50
N LEU A 320 3.79 20.52 -18.60
CA LEU A 320 3.48 19.79 -19.83
C LEU A 320 2.03 20.02 -20.27
N LEU A 321 1.09 19.91 -19.34
CA LEU A 321 -0.34 20.08 -19.63
C LEU A 321 -0.66 21.55 -19.99
N GLN A 322 -0.01 22.50 -19.34
CA GLN A 322 -0.13 23.92 -19.65
C GLN A 322 0.31 24.26 -21.08
N GLN A 323 1.39 23.66 -21.56
CA GLN A 323 1.86 23.85 -22.93
C GLN A 323 0.88 23.34 -23.99
N GLN A 324 0.03 22.40 -23.63
CA GLN A 324 -0.98 21.79 -24.50
C GLN A 324 -2.40 22.30 -24.23
N GLU A 325 -2.54 23.35 -23.42
CA GLU A 325 -3.83 23.94 -23.01
C GLU A 325 -4.79 22.93 -22.31
N ILE A 326 -4.22 21.92 -21.65
CA ILE A 326 -4.96 20.87 -20.93
C ILE A 326 -5.08 21.24 -19.45
N LYS A 327 -6.27 21.14 -18.90
CA LYS A 327 -6.55 21.43 -17.49
C LYS A 327 -6.25 20.19 -16.62
N LEU A 328 -5.55 20.40 -15.50
CA LEU A 328 -5.27 19.39 -14.49
C LEU A 328 -6.25 19.52 -13.34
N VAL A 329 -6.94 18.44 -13.02
CA VAL A 329 -7.90 18.38 -11.91
C VAL A 329 -7.40 17.40 -10.86
N LEU A 330 -7.26 17.87 -9.62
CA LEU A 330 -6.83 17.05 -8.49
C LEU A 330 -7.99 16.89 -7.52
N THR A 331 -8.28 15.66 -7.11
CA THR A 331 -9.42 15.36 -6.22
C THR A 331 -8.98 14.54 -5.01
N HIS A 332 -9.74 14.61 -3.91
CA HIS A 332 -9.46 13.89 -2.65
C HIS A 332 -8.08 14.16 -2.05
N LEU A 333 -7.54 15.37 -2.20
CA LEU A 333 -6.25 15.71 -1.59
C LEU A 333 -6.33 15.74 -0.07
N SER A 334 -5.60 14.86 0.62
CA SER A 334 -5.43 14.97 2.07
C SER A 334 -4.75 16.30 2.43
N PRO A 335 -4.99 16.85 3.64
CA PRO A 335 -4.38 18.12 4.08
C PRO A 335 -2.85 18.13 3.97
N THR A 336 -2.22 16.97 4.24
CA THR A 336 -0.77 16.79 4.14
C THR A 336 -0.29 16.89 2.70
N ILE A 337 -0.90 16.14 1.77
CA ILE A 337 -0.54 16.14 0.36
C ILE A 337 -0.80 17.52 -0.26
N ARG A 338 -1.92 18.14 0.08
CA ARG A 338 -2.24 19.51 -0.37
C ARG A 338 -1.18 20.51 0.04
N THR A 339 -0.70 20.43 1.30
CA THR A 339 0.36 21.30 1.81
C THR A 339 1.69 21.05 1.09
N GLN A 340 2.05 19.79 0.81
CA GLN A 340 3.27 19.44 0.10
C GLN A 340 3.24 19.96 -1.35
N LEU A 341 2.14 19.74 -2.09
CA LEU A 341 1.96 20.23 -3.45
C LEU A 341 1.97 21.77 -3.52
N LYS A 342 1.38 22.44 -2.52
CA LYS A 342 1.41 23.91 -2.41
C LYS A 342 2.82 24.43 -2.15
N ARG A 343 3.57 23.83 -1.22
CA ARG A 343 4.96 24.21 -0.92
C ARG A 343 5.90 23.96 -2.11
N GLY A 344 5.65 22.91 -2.87
CA GLY A 344 6.43 22.58 -4.06
C GLY A 344 6.08 23.38 -5.31
N GLY A 345 5.13 24.31 -5.25
CA GLY A 345 4.75 25.19 -6.37
C GLY A 345 3.84 24.52 -7.42
N CYS A 346 3.30 23.34 -7.13
CA CYS A 346 2.32 22.71 -8.02
C CYS A 346 0.96 23.39 -7.93
N LEU A 347 0.54 23.79 -6.71
CA LEU A 347 -0.71 24.50 -6.45
C LEU A 347 -0.42 25.98 -6.16
N LEU A 348 -0.89 26.86 -7.03
CA LEU A 348 -0.78 28.32 -6.89
C LEU A 348 -2.16 28.90 -6.55
N PRO A 349 -2.20 30.06 -5.86
CA PRO A 349 -3.44 30.84 -5.77
C PRO A 349 -3.91 31.24 -7.18
N ASP A 350 -5.20 31.15 -7.44
CA ASP A 350 -5.85 31.51 -8.72
C ASP A 350 -5.28 30.78 -9.95
N ASP A 351 -4.93 29.53 -9.77
CA ASP A 351 -4.36 28.66 -10.81
C ASP A 351 -5.40 28.34 -11.90
N GLN A 352 -5.15 28.78 -13.11
CA GLN A 352 -6.05 28.52 -14.25
C GLN A 352 -5.88 27.11 -14.85
N VAL A 353 -4.73 26.48 -14.62
CA VAL A 353 -4.40 25.16 -15.18
C VAL A 353 -4.75 24.04 -14.22
N CYS A 354 -4.45 24.23 -12.92
CA CYS A 354 -4.63 23.20 -11.89
C CYS A 354 -5.79 23.58 -10.96
N GLN A 355 -6.87 22.80 -11.02
CA GLN A 355 -8.03 22.95 -10.16
C GLN A 355 -8.07 21.84 -9.10
N VAL A 356 -8.57 22.16 -7.90
CA VAL A 356 -8.64 21.21 -6.78
C VAL A 356 -10.07 21.10 -6.27
N PHE A 357 -10.57 19.87 -6.23
CA PHE A 357 -11.91 19.56 -5.73
C PHE A 357 -11.86 18.61 -4.54
N PRO A 358 -12.85 18.65 -3.63
CA PRO A 358 -12.90 17.79 -2.46
C PRO A 358 -13.07 16.31 -2.81
N ASP A 359 -13.80 16.01 -3.87
CA ASP A 359 -14.10 14.66 -4.34
C ASP A 359 -14.04 14.55 -5.87
N LEU A 360 -14.01 13.30 -6.37
CA LEU A 360 -13.95 13.01 -7.80
C LEU A 360 -15.21 13.51 -8.54
N ASP A 361 -16.34 13.35 -7.92
CA ASP A 361 -17.64 13.67 -8.49
C ASP A 361 -17.78 15.17 -8.82
N ARG A 362 -17.39 16.05 -7.89
CA ARG A 362 -17.36 17.51 -8.13
C ARG A 362 -16.29 17.90 -9.15
N GLY A 363 -15.16 17.20 -9.16
CA GLY A 363 -14.12 17.41 -10.17
C GLY A 363 -14.62 17.08 -11.58
N LEU A 364 -15.34 15.97 -11.72
CA LEU A 364 -15.95 15.57 -13.00
C LEU A 364 -17.07 16.52 -13.41
N GLU A 365 -17.95 16.87 -12.49
CA GLU A 365 -19.02 17.85 -12.74
C GLU A 365 -18.48 19.16 -13.33
N TRP A 366 -17.36 19.65 -12.77
CA TRP A 366 -16.70 20.84 -13.27
C TRP A 366 -16.16 20.64 -14.69
N CYS A 367 -15.49 19.52 -14.98
CA CYS A 367 -15.01 19.20 -16.34
C CYS A 367 -16.16 19.09 -17.34
N GLU A 368 -17.25 18.42 -16.97
CA GLU A 368 -18.43 18.25 -17.79
C GLU A 368 -19.13 19.58 -18.07
N ASN A 369 -19.28 20.43 -17.06
CA ASN A 369 -19.89 21.76 -17.21
C ASN A 369 -19.07 22.66 -18.14
N ASP A 370 -17.74 22.63 -18.01
CA ASP A 370 -16.83 23.39 -18.88
C ASP A 370 -16.89 22.83 -20.33
N LEU A 371 -16.95 21.50 -20.49
CA LEU A 371 -17.10 20.84 -21.79
C LEU A 371 -18.43 21.21 -22.48
N LEU A 372 -19.53 21.16 -21.74
CA LEU A 372 -20.86 21.54 -22.20
C LEU A 372 -20.99 23.05 -22.48
N GLY A 373 -20.26 23.89 -21.73
CA GLY A 373 -20.25 25.34 -21.90
C GLY A 373 -19.55 25.84 -23.17
N VAL A 374 -18.58 25.08 -23.66
CA VAL A 374 -17.86 25.38 -24.93
C VAL A 374 -18.72 25.08 -26.15
N ILE A 375 -19.65 24.13 -26.03
CA ILE A 375 -20.59 23.81 -27.12
C ILE A 375 -21.74 24.81 -27.06
N PRO A 376 -22.10 25.52 -28.16
CA PRO A 376 -23.20 26.46 -28.18
C PRO A 376 -24.55 25.73 -28.09
N LEU A 377 -24.77 25.05 -26.95
CA LEU A 377 -26.11 24.72 -26.54
C LEU A 377 -26.81 26.07 -26.35
N ARG A 378 -27.78 26.39 -27.20
CA ARG A 378 -28.72 27.48 -26.93
C ARG A 378 -29.02 27.41 -25.43
N ARG A 379 -28.65 28.46 -24.66
CA ARG A 379 -29.04 28.60 -23.26
C ARG A 379 -30.49 28.15 -23.18
N ALA A 380 -30.71 26.95 -22.66
CA ALA A 380 -32.04 26.49 -22.37
C ALA A 380 -32.55 27.49 -21.32
N ARG A 381 -33.32 28.50 -21.77
CA ARG A 381 -34.19 29.23 -20.86
C ARG A 381 -34.98 28.12 -20.19
N SER A 382 -34.96 28.04 -18.86
CA SER A 382 -35.79 27.11 -18.12
C SER A 382 -37.22 27.31 -18.67
N LEU A 383 -37.73 26.24 -19.26
CA LEU A 383 -39.12 26.26 -19.75
C LEU A 383 -39.99 26.25 -18.48
N PRO A 384 -41.10 27.00 -18.46
CA PRO A 384 -42.08 26.89 -17.39
C PRO A 384 -42.44 25.42 -17.13
N LEU A 385 -42.67 25.04 -15.85
CA LEU A 385 -42.94 23.65 -15.48
C LEU A 385 -44.03 23.01 -16.36
N LEU A 386 -45.09 23.74 -16.66
CA LEU A 386 -46.15 23.29 -17.53
C LEU A 386 -45.65 22.81 -18.91
N MET A 387 -44.63 23.48 -19.48
CA MET A 387 -44.02 23.03 -20.74
C MET A 387 -43.10 21.84 -20.58
N GLN A 388 -42.47 21.73 -19.42
CA GLN A 388 -41.66 20.56 -19.08
C GLN A 388 -42.55 19.33 -18.87
N LEU A 389 -43.70 19.49 -18.21
CA LEU A 389 -44.70 18.45 -18.00
C LEU A 389 -45.32 17.91 -19.29
N ASN A 390 -45.37 18.68 -20.34
CA ASN A 390 -45.81 18.17 -21.66
C ASN A 390 -44.92 17.00 -22.16
N ASN A 391 -43.65 16.97 -21.77
CA ASN A 391 -42.76 15.86 -22.11
C ASN A 391 -43.05 14.60 -21.27
N PHE A 392 -43.66 14.75 -20.09
CA PHE A 392 -44.05 13.66 -19.21
C PHE A 392 -45.40 13.04 -19.63
N PHE A 393 -46.38 13.88 -19.97
CA PHE A 393 -47.73 13.40 -20.22
C PHE A 393 -48.03 13.18 -21.71
N GLY A 394 -47.27 13.84 -22.60
CA GLY A 394 -47.56 13.82 -24.04
C GLY A 394 -48.85 14.54 -24.47
N ASP A 395 -49.62 15.00 -23.48
CA ASP A 395 -50.91 15.73 -23.66
C ASP A 395 -50.91 16.98 -22.77
N ARG A 396 -51.27 18.11 -23.38
CA ARG A 396 -51.30 19.43 -22.71
C ARG A 396 -52.43 19.56 -21.69
N ASP A 397 -53.56 18.93 -21.93
CA ASP A 397 -54.70 19.02 -21.03
C ASP A 397 -54.43 18.26 -19.75
N GLN A 398 -53.86 17.07 -19.83
CA GLN A 398 -53.41 16.31 -18.67
C GLN A 398 -52.29 17.02 -17.88
N ALA A 399 -51.35 17.68 -18.56
CA ALA A 399 -50.30 18.46 -17.90
C ALA A 399 -50.87 19.67 -17.14
N ALA A 400 -51.89 20.35 -17.68
CA ALA A 400 -52.57 21.47 -17.02
C ALA A 400 -53.40 21.01 -15.81
N GLU A 401 -54.10 19.88 -15.91
CA GLU A 401 -54.82 19.27 -14.77
C GLU A 401 -53.88 18.85 -13.67
N PHE A 402 -52.77 18.16 -13.99
CA PHE A 402 -51.74 17.80 -13.04
C PHE A 402 -51.15 19.01 -12.30
N PHE A 403 -50.87 20.09 -13.04
CA PHE A 403 -50.32 21.34 -12.49
C PHE A 403 -51.21 21.93 -11.39
N GLY A 404 -52.55 21.77 -11.51
CA GLY A 404 -53.53 22.21 -10.49
C GLY A 404 -53.45 21.54 -9.14
N TYR A 405 -52.74 20.40 -9.03
CA TYR A 405 -52.50 19.68 -7.76
C TYR A 405 -51.19 20.02 -7.09
N LEU A 406 -50.37 20.92 -7.69
CA LEU A 406 -49.04 21.28 -7.20
C LEU A 406 -49.07 22.59 -6.44
N ASP A 407 -48.30 22.64 -5.35
CA ASP A 407 -48.02 23.84 -4.56
C ASP A 407 -46.64 24.39 -4.94
N GLU A 408 -46.54 25.65 -5.30
CA GLU A 408 -45.29 26.33 -5.64
C GLU A 408 -44.51 26.68 -4.37
N TRP A 409 -43.18 26.46 -4.40
CA TRP A 409 -42.26 26.79 -3.32
C TRP A 409 -40.96 27.38 -3.88
N ASP A 410 -40.74 28.66 -3.60
CA ASP A 410 -39.44 29.29 -3.87
C ASP A 410 -38.49 29.02 -2.72
N ALA A 411 -37.40 28.32 -3.02
CA ALA A 411 -36.40 27.87 -2.06
C ALA A 411 -35.06 28.56 -2.32
N GLU A 412 -34.38 28.96 -1.23
CA GLU A 412 -33.04 29.56 -1.26
C GLU A 412 -31.95 28.49 -1.19
N ALA A 413 -30.73 28.86 -1.60
CA ALA A 413 -29.57 27.98 -1.45
C ALA A 413 -29.33 27.63 0.03
N GLY A 414 -29.25 26.34 0.34
CA GLY A 414 -29.10 25.82 1.69
C GLY A 414 -30.39 25.35 2.34
N ASP A 415 -31.57 25.62 1.73
CA ASP A 415 -32.84 25.11 2.23
C ASP A 415 -32.87 23.58 2.16
N VAL A 416 -33.45 22.98 3.21
CA VAL A 416 -33.57 21.53 3.32
C VAL A 416 -34.94 21.11 2.79
N VAL A 417 -34.96 20.29 1.76
CA VAL A 417 -36.19 19.76 1.15
C VAL A 417 -36.79 18.66 2.03
N PHE A 418 -35.98 17.72 2.50
CA PHE A 418 -36.33 16.69 3.48
C PHE A 418 -35.06 16.14 4.17
N GLN A 419 -35.27 15.48 5.32
CA GLN A 419 -34.21 14.87 6.13
C GLN A 419 -34.48 13.38 6.39
N PRO A 420 -33.42 12.57 6.67
CA PRO A 420 -33.58 11.17 7.04
C PRO A 420 -34.46 11.00 8.27
N GLY A 421 -35.33 9.98 8.23
CA GLY A 421 -36.30 9.70 9.29
C GLY A 421 -37.60 10.52 9.23
N GLN A 422 -37.68 11.56 8.41
CA GLN A 422 -38.89 12.34 8.17
C GLN A 422 -39.84 11.53 7.28
N THR A 423 -41.15 11.52 7.60
CA THR A 423 -42.17 10.86 6.78
C THR A 423 -42.21 11.51 5.40
N ALA A 424 -42.20 10.71 4.35
CA ALA A 424 -42.28 11.19 2.97
C ALA A 424 -43.71 11.65 2.62
N ALA A 425 -44.09 12.83 3.10
CA ALA A 425 -45.42 13.39 2.92
C ALA A 425 -45.62 14.09 1.58
N ALA A 426 -44.56 14.32 0.81
CA ALA A 426 -44.59 14.98 -0.49
C ALA A 426 -43.40 14.56 -1.35
N LEU A 427 -43.52 14.73 -2.66
CA LEU A 427 -42.41 14.77 -3.61
C LEU A 427 -42.34 16.16 -4.26
N TYR A 428 -41.23 16.47 -4.91
CA TYR A 428 -40.96 17.80 -5.42
C TYR A 428 -40.50 17.73 -6.89
N LEU A 429 -41.05 18.57 -7.75
CA LEU A 429 -40.62 18.77 -9.13
C LEU A 429 -39.78 20.04 -9.19
N ILE A 430 -38.67 20.03 -9.90
CA ILE A 430 -37.78 21.17 -10.04
C ILE A 430 -38.08 21.89 -11.33
N GLU A 431 -38.61 23.12 -11.24
CA GLU A 431 -38.80 23.98 -12.44
C GLU A 431 -37.50 24.68 -12.82
N VAL A 432 -36.86 25.32 -11.83
CA VAL A 432 -35.59 26.06 -11.95
C VAL A 432 -34.72 25.76 -10.77
N GLY A 433 -33.43 25.72 -10.97
CA GLY A 433 -32.44 25.54 -9.88
C GLY A 433 -31.88 24.14 -9.81
N GLN A 434 -31.39 23.78 -8.62
CA GLN A 434 -30.62 22.55 -8.40
C GLN A 434 -30.80 22.05 -6.97
N VAL A 435 -31.08 20.75 -6.84
CA VAL A 435 -31.25 20.07 -5.55
C VAL A 435 -30.30 18.88 -5.49
N THR A 436 -29.49 18.79 -4.44
CA THR A 436 -28.59 17.65 -4.21
C THR A 436 -29.13 16.71 -3.15
N VAL A 437 -29.09 15.41 -3.46
CA VAL A 437 -29.46 14.31 -2.55
C VAL A 437 -28.20 13.71 -1.96
N PHE A 438 -28.18 13.57 -0.62
CA PHE A 438 -27.06 13.04 0.14
C PHE A 438 -27.44 11.77 0.90
N LEU A 439 -26.51 10.81 0.96
CA LEU A 439 -26.59 9.68 1.89
C LEU A 439 -26.09 10.15 3.25
N SER A 440 -26.92 10.07 4.28
CA SER A 440 -26.54 10.39 5.66
C SER A 440 -26.08 9.12 6.36
N GLU A 441 -24.80 8.93 6.56
CA GLU A 441 -24.26 7.95 7.48
C GLU A 441 -24.30 8.55 8.89
N HIS A 442 -25.30 8.17 9.70
CA HIS A 442 -25.50 8.53 11.12
C HIS A 442 -25.77 10.02 11.44
N GLN A 443 -26.56 10.25 12.47
CA GLN A 443 -27.12 11.52 12.98
C GLN A 443 -26.10 12.64 13.34
N GLU A 444 -24.80 12.49 13.05
CA GLU A 444 -23.75 13.41 13.49
C GLU A 444 -23.12 14.27 12.37
N ALA A 445 -23.50 14.10 11.12
CA ALA A 445 -22.94 14.91 10.02
C ALA A 445 -23.54 16.33 10.01
N ARG A 446 -23.15 17.16 10.99
CA ARG A 446 -23.50 18.60 11.07
C ARG A 446 -22.64 19.51 10.17
N GLN A 447 -21.77 18.94 9.33
CA GLN A 447 -20.96 19.72 8.39
C GLN A 447 -21.24 19.29 6.95
N PRO A 448 -21.63 20.21 6.05
CA PRO A 448 -21.98 19.93 4.65
C PRO A 448 -20.87 19.28 3.81
N GLY A 449 -19.68 19.12 4.35
CA GLY A 449 -18.51 18.57 3.64
C GLY A 449 -18.24 17.07 3.82
N GLN A 450 -19.01 16.34 4.66
CA GLN A 450 -18.78 14.91 4.96
C GLN A 450 -19.90 13.97 4.47
N ALA A 451 -21.02 14.49 3.99
CA ALA A 451 -22.11 13.67 3.46
C ALA A 451 -21.79 13.22 2.02
N HIS A 452 -21.94 11.94 1.74
CA HIS A 452 -21.77 11.42 0.39
C HIS A 452 -22.89 11.88 -0.52
N ARG A 453 -22.55 12.63 -1.56
CA ARG A 453 -23.49 13.06 -2.61
C ARG A 453 -23.90 11.85 -3.44
N ILE A 454 -25.22 11.55 -3.46
CA ILE A 454 -25.79 10.49 -4.29
C ILE A 454 -26.04 11.03 -5.68
N GLN A 455 -26.77 12.17 -5.77
CA GLN A 455 -27.16 12.74 -7.05
C GLN A 455 -27.48 14.23 -6.89
N THR A 456 -27.18 15.01 -7.93
CA THR A 456 -27.64 16.37 -8.08
C THR A 456 -28.66 16.45 -9.21
N LEU A 457 -29.83 17.00 -8.92
CA LEU A 457 -30.99 17.06 -9.80
C LEU A 457 -31.27 18.51 -10.20
N GLY A 458 -31.41 18.75 -11.48
CA GLY A 458 -31.76 20.07 -12.05
C GLY A 458 -33.19 20.15 -12.55
N ALA A 459 -33.49 21.21 -13.27
CA ALA A 459 -34.82 21.45 -13.88
C ALA A 459 -35.35 20.25 -14.66
N GLY A 460 -36.64 19.94 -14.51
CA GLY A 460 -37.31 18.80 -15.13
C GLY A 460 -37.17 17.47 -14.42
N HIS A 461 -36.54 17.45 -13.23
CA HIS A 461 -36.38 16.24 -12.43
C HIS A 461 -37.32 16.25 -11.21
N VAL A 462 -37.58 15.06 -10.68
CA VAL A 462 -38.38 14.81 -9.47
C VAL A 462 -37.44 14.37 -8.34
N VAL A 463 -37.72 14.84 -7.13
CA VAL A 463 -36.97 14.48 -5.92
C VAL A 463 -37.91 14.02 -4.79
N GLY A 464 -37.52 12.98 -4.05
CA GLY A 464 -38.32 12.40 -2.96
C GLY A 464 -39.35 11.35 -3.41
N GLU A 465 -39.41 11.02 -4.69
CA GLU A 465 -40.37 10.09 -5.29
C GLU A 465 -40.25 8.67 -4.74
N LEU A 466 -39.05 8.23 -4.40
CA LEU A 466 -38.77 6.85 -4.01
C LEU A 466 -39.48 6.49 -2.70
N ASP A 467 -39.33 7.32 -1.70
CA ASP A 467 -39.92 7.11 -0.38
C ASP A 467 -41.40 7.52 -0.36
N PHE A 468 -41.81 8.47 -1.22
CA PHE A 468 -43.18 8.89 -1.41
C PHE A 468 -44.08 7.71 -1.86
N PHE A 469 -43.69 7.01 -2.93
CA PHE A 469 -44.47 5.86 -3.43
C PHE A 469 -44.33 4.59 -2.59
N ARG A 470 -43.27 4.49 -1.76
CA ARG A 470 -43.11 3.39 -0.81
C ARG A 470 -43.85 3.61 0.53
N HIS A 471 -44.35 4.83 0.78
CA HIS A 471 -44.94 5.24 2.06
C HIS A 471 -43.97 5.00 3.24
N THR A 472 -42.68 5.26 3.03
CA THR A 472 -41.63 5.09 4.04
C THR A 472 -41.07 6.44 4.48
N ALA A 473 -40.32 6.45 5.59
CA ALA A 473 -39.55 7.62 5.96
C ALA A 473 -38.37 7.79 5.00
N HIS A 474 -37.97 9.04 4.74
CA HIS A 474 -36.79 9.35 3.93
C HIS A 474 -35.55 8.71 4.50
N GLN A 475 -34.76 8.03 3.66
CA GLN A 475 -33.47 7.45 4.01
C GLN A 475 -32.29 8.38 3.67
N THR A 476 -32.55 9.41 2.89
CA THR A 476 -31.58 10.39 2.41
C THR A 476 -31.99 11.79 2.84
N SER A 477 -31.08 12.76 2.71
CA SER A 477 -31.40 14.19 2.81
C SER A 477 -31.35 14.84 1.44
N ALA A 478 -32.18 15.84 1.21
CA ALA A 478 -32.12 16.66 0.02
C ALA A 478 -32.00 18.15 0.40
N MET A 479 -31.12 18.85 -0.27
CA MET A 479 -30.80 20.27 -0.01
C MET A 479 -30.72 21.04 -1.32
N VAL A 480 -31.18 22.27 -1.31
CA VAL A 480 -31.13 23.20 -2.43
C VAL A 480 -29.73 23.79 -2.56
N ASP A 481 -29.10 23.67 -3.74
CA ASP A 481 -27.73 24.19 -3.97
C ASP A 481 -27.72 25.64 -4.50
N ALA A 482 -28.75 26.03 -5.21
CA ALA A 482 -28.92 27.37 -5.81
C ALA A 482 -30.38 27.81 -5.68
N PRO A 483 -30.68 29.11 -5.70
CA PRO A 483 -32.06 29.58 -5.68
C PRO A 483 -32.92 28.81 -6.69
N SER A 484 -33.99 28.18 -6.21
CA SER A 484 -34.76 27.19 -6.97
C SER A 484 -36.25 27.41 -6.80
N THR A 485 -36.99 27.23 -7.87
CA THR A 485 -38.46 27.13 -7.82
C THR A 485 -38.84 25.66 -7.90
N LEU A 486 -39.44 25.16 -6.85
CA LEU A 486 -39.87 23.77 -6.67
C LEU A 486 -41.39 23.70 -6.63
N TYR A 487 -41.96 22.63 -7.17
CA TYR A 487 -43.38 22.33 -7.05
C TYR A 487 -43.59 21.08 -6.23
N ARG A 488 -44.35 21.23 -5.17
CA ARG A 488 -44.62 20.17 -4.18
C ARG A 488 -45.90 19.44 -4.53
N LEU A 489 -45.88 18.11 -4.61
CA LEU A 489 -47.06 17.26 -4.67
C LEU A 489 -47.19 16.52 -3.32
N SER A 490 -48.21 16.89 -2.52
CA SER A 490 -48.48 16.18 -1.24
C SER A 490 -49.19 14.84 -1.46
N ILE A 491 -49.12 13.96 -0.48
CA ILE A 491 -49.87 12.67 -0.50
C ILE A 491 -51.37 12.95 -0.67
N GLU A 492 -51.91 13.92 0.09
CA GLU A 492 -53.33 14.25 0.04
C GLU A 492 -53.76 14.77 -1.35
N SER A 493 -52.91 15.60 -1.98
CA SER A 493 -53.16 16.09 -3.36
C SER A 493 -53.09 14.96 -4.38
N PHE A 494 -52.14 14.02 -4.19
CA PHE A 494 -52.03 12.84 -5.03
C PHE A 494 -53.23 11.89 -4.90
N GLU A 495 -53.66 11.61 -3.69
CA GLU A 495 -54.86 10.78 -3.43
C GLU A 495 -56.14 11.43 -4.00
N ARG A 496 -56.27 12.76 -3.89
CA ARG A 496 -57.35 13.50 -4.50
C ARG A 496 -57.30 13.40 -6.04
N MET A 497 -56.12 13.55 -6.63
CA MET A 497 -55.92 13.38 -8.07
C MET A 497 -56.30 11.95 -8.53
N GLN A 498 -55.99 10.91 -7.74
CA GLN A 498 -56.40 9.55 -8.08
C GLN A 498 -57.92 9.35 -8.08
N GLN A 499 -58.67 10.12 -7.28
CA GLN A 499 -60.10 10.07 -7.23
C GLN A 499 -60.75 10.91 -8.35
N ASP A 500 -60.26 12.12 -8.56
CA ASP A 500 -60.86 13.10 -9.48
C ASP A 500 -60.42 12.88 -10.94
N HIS A 501 -59.14 12.55 -11.15
CA HIS A 501 -58.49 12.37 -12.48
C HIS A 501 -57.56 11.14 -12.50
N PRO A 502 -58.10 9.91 -12.44
CA PRO A 502 -57.35 8.68 -12.35
C PRO A 502 -56.41 8.45 -13.56
N GLU A 503 -56.75 8.94 -14.76
CA GLU A 503 -55.92 8.89 -15.96
C GLU A 503 -54.66 9.75 -15.82
N VAL A 504 -54.76 10.94 -15.23
CA VAL A 504 -53.62 11.83 -14.95
C VAL A 504 -52.70 11.24 -13.91
N ALA A 505 -53.27 10.67 -12.84
CA ALA A 505 -52.51 9.98 -11.81
C ALA A 505 -51.73 8.77 -12.37
N ALA A 506 -52.35 7.95 -13.22
CA ALA A 506 -51.74 6.81 -13.87
C ALA A 506 -50.63 7.22 -14.85
N ALA A 507 -50.83 8.28 -15.63
CA ALA A 507 -49.82 8.83 -16.54
C ALA A 507 -48.60 9.35 -15.76
N PHE A 508 -48.82 10.09 -14.65
CA PHE A 508 -47.75 10.56 -13.78
C PHE A 508 -46.96 9.40 -13.16
N GLN A 509 -47.64 8.38 -12.59
CA GLN A 509 -46.96 7.19 -12.04
C GLN A 509 -46.11 6.51 -13.12
N SER A 510 -46.60 6.34 -14.33
CA SER A 510 -45.87 5.72 -15.43
C SER A 510 -44.61 6.52 -15.80
N ALA A 511 -44.70 7.86 -15.81
CA ALA A 511 -43.55 8.72 -16.06
C ALA A 511 -42.49 8.60 -14.94
N VAL A 512 -42.92 8.56 -13.67
CA VAL A 512 -41.98 8.38 -12.54
C VAL A 512 -41.33 7.01 -12.60
N ILE A 513 -42.07 5.94 -12.92
CA ILE A 513 -41.50 4.59 -13.09
C ILE A 513 -40.43 4.56 -14.17
N GLN A 514 -40.65 5.29 -15.28
CA GLN A 514 -39.68 5.40 -16.36
C GLN A 514 -38.40 6.10 -15.90
N ILE A 515 -38.52 7.23 -15.19
CA ILE A 515 -37.39 7.94 -14.59
C ILE A 515 -36.59 7.03 -13.64
N MET A 516 -37.28 6.28 -12.76
CA MET A 516 -36.63 5.34 -11.85
C MET A 516 -35.92 4.20 -12.59
N GLY A 517 -36.52 3.69 -13.66
CA GLY A 517 -35.92 2.67 -14.53
C GLY A 517 -34.62 3.16 -15.20
N ASP A 518 -34.63 4.39 -15.72
CA ASP A 518 -33.46 5.00 -16.32
C ASP A 518 -32.33 5.21 -15.29
N ARG A 519 -32.67 5.70 -14.09
CA ARG A 519 -31.70 5.85 -12.98
C ARG A 519 -31.09 4.51 -12.56
N LEU A 520 -31.90 3.47 -12.43
CA LEU A 520 -31.44 2.13 -12.08
C LEU A 520 -30.52 1.54 -13.16
N THR A 521 -30.89 1.71 -14.42
CA THR A 521 -30.08 1.27 -15.57
C THR A 521 -28.72 1.97 -15.59
N TYR A 522 -28.68 3.27 -15.27
CA TYR A 522 -27.44 4.01 -15.14
C TYR A 522 -26.56 3.49 -14.01
N ALA A 523 -27.14 3.26 -12.81
CA ALA A 523 -26.41 2.71 -11.67
C ALA A 523 -25.83 1.31 -11.95
N TYR A 524 -26.57 0.44 -12.63
CA TYR A 524 -26.06 -0.88 -13.04
C TYR A 524 -24.89 -0.78 -14.03
N LYS A 525 -24.95 0.17 -14.97
CA LYS A 525 -23.86 0.39 -15.92
C LYS A 525 -22.59 0.85 -15.20
N GLU A 526 -22.72 1.80 -14.27
CA GLU A 526 -21.60 2.29 -13.46
C GLU A 526 -20.96 1.18 -12.63
N ILE A 527 -21.77 0.35 -11.95
CA ILE A 527 -21.28 -0.82 -11.19
C ILE A 527 -20.56 -1.81 -12.13
N ALA A 528 -21.12 -2.07 -13.32
CA ALA A 528 -20.50 -2.98 -14.28
C ALA A 528 -19.15 -2.47 -14.80
N ASP A 529 -19.02 -1.17 -15.02
CA ASP A 529 -17.78 -0.54 -15.48
C ASP A 529 -16.71 -0.53 -14.37
N LEU A 530 -17.10 -0.31 -13.10
CA LEU A 530 -16.22 -0.44 -11.94
C LEU A 530 -15.72 -1.89 -11.72
N LEU A 531 -16.53 -2.89 -12.04
CA LEU A 531 -16.14 -4.30 -11.93
C LEU A 531 -15.22 -4.76 -13.06
N ARG A 532 -15.21 -4.08 -14.22
CA ARG A 532 -14.37 -4.39 -15.39
C ARG A 532 -13.03 -3.67 -15.37
N SER A 533 -12.90 -2.59 -14.60
CA SER A 533 -11.68 -1.79 -14.46
C SER A 533 -10.75 -2.35 -13.37
#